data_5121b9e00f293982b9acb23c1b666eeb
#
_entry.id   5121b9e00f293982b9acb23c1b666eeb
#
_cell.length_a   1.000
_cell.length_b   1.000
_cell.length_c   1.000
_cell.angle_alpha   90.00
_cell.angle_beta   90.00
_cell.angle_gamma   90.00
#
_symmetry.space_group_name_H-M   'P 1'
#
loop_
_entity.id
_entity.type
_entity.pdbx_description
1 polymer ?
#
loop_
_entity_poly.entity_id
_entity_poly.type
_entity_poly.pdbx_seq_one_letter_code
_entity_poly.pdbx_strand_id
1 'polypeptide(L)' 'MTEQEVIEKVCDRLVTVLYNELDYYMFEELGYTETDDKYVEDADKLITKIINTLIK' A
#
# COMPACT_ATOMS: atom_id res chain seq x y z
N MET A 1 -7.03 14.99 21.72
CA MET A 1 -7.00 13.70 21.01
C MET A 1 -6.56 12.60 21.96
N THR A 2 -7.20 11.44 21.85
CA THR A 2 -6.76 10.26 22.60
C THR A 2 -5.57 9.62 21.90
N GLU A 3 -4.84 8.81 22.62
CA GLU A 3 -3.74 8.02 22.06
C GLU A 3 -4.21 7.16 20.88
N GLN A 4 -5.37 6.52 21.03
CA GLN A 4 -5.92 5.67 19.98
C GLN A 4 -6.22 6.45 18.71
N GLU A 5 -6.77 7.66 18.83
CA GLU A 5 -7.04 8.50 17.67
C GLU A 5 -5.76 8.89 16.93
N VAL A 6 -4.70 9.18 17.66
CA VAL A 6 -3.40 9.50 17.06
C VAL A 6 -2.88 8.29 16.28
N ILE A 7 -2.93 7.11 16.89
CA ILE A 7 -2.49 5.86 16.24
C ILE A 7 -3.26 5.62 14.95
N GLU A 8 -4.58 5.74 14.98
CA GLU A 8 -5.42 5.53 13.80
C GLU A 8 -5.10 6.51 12.68
N LYS A 9 -4.90 7.78 13.01
CA LYS A 9 -4.57 8.80 12.00
C LYS A 9 -3.21 8.56 11.36
N VAL A 10 -2.23 8.19 12.16
CA VAL A 10 -0.89 7.88 11.64
C VAL A 10 -0.93 6.65 10.75
N CYS A 11 -1.65 5.61 11.16
CA CYS A 11 -1.79 4.40 10.35
C CYS A 11 -2.46 4.70 9.00
N ASP A 12 -3.52 5.51 8.99
CA ASP A 12 -4.20 5.88 7.75
C ASP A 12 -3.25 6.59 6.77
N ARG A 13 -2.43 7.50 7.28
CA ARG A 13 -1.46 8.21 6.45
C ARG A 13 -0.37 7.29 5.92
N LEU A 14 0.11 6.38 6.76
CA LEU A 14 1.13 5.43 6.34
C LEU A 14 0.62 4.50 5.26
N VAL A 15 -0.62 4.03 5.37
CA VAL A 15 -1.23 3.20 4.34
C VAL A 15 -1.30 3.96 3.01
N THR A 16 -1.68 5.23 3.04
CA THR A 16 -1.72 6.06 1.83
C THR A 16 -0.34 6.16 1.18
N VAL A 17 0.70 6.40 1.96
CA VAL A 17 2.08 6.46 1.46
C VAL A 17 2.50 5.12 0.86
N LEU A 18 2.19 4.02 1.54
CA LEU A 18 2.51 2.68 1.05
C LEU A 18 1.87 2.41 -0.31
N TYR A 19 0.59 2.74 -0.47
CA TYR A 19 -0.10 2.54 -1.74
C TYR A 19 0.45 3.43 -2.84
N ASN A 20 0.78 4.69 -2.53
CA ASN A 20 1.37 5.59 -3.51
C ASN A 20 2.72 5.07 -4.03
N GLU A 21 3.57 4.61 -3.13
CA GLU A 21 4.86 4.03 -3.52
C GLU A 21 4.67 2.73 -4.30
N LEU A 22 3.76 1.88 -3.86
CA LEU A 22 3.47 0.63 -4.55
C LEU A 22 2.95 0.90 -5.96
N ASP A 23 2.03 1.85 -6.12
CA ASP A 23 1.49 2.21 -7.43
C ASP A 23 2.60 2.66 -8.38
N TYR A 24 3.50 3.50 -7.89
CA TYR A 24 4.62 3.96 -8.69
C TYR A 24 5.43 2.78 -9.24
N TYR A 25 5.82 1.85 -8.38
CA TYR A 25 6.63 0.71 -8.81
C TYR A 25 5.84 -0.27 -9.67
N MET A 26 4.55 -0.47 -9.41
CA MET A 26 3.74 -1.33 -10.25
C MET A 26 3.62 -0.79 -11.67
N PHE A 27 3.38 0.50 -11.82
CA PHE A 27 3.28 1.09 -13.15
C PHE A 27 4.62 1.21 -13.87
N GLU A 28 5.64 1.64 -13.17
CA GLU A 28 6.95 1.96 -13.78
C GLU A 28 7.86 0.73 -13.91
N GLU A 29 7.86 -0.15 -12.92
CA GLU A 29 8.80 -1.27 -12.89
C GLU A 29 8.17 -2.60 -13.30
N LEU A 30 6.92 -2.84 -12.91
CA LEU A 30 6.25 -4.10 -13.21
C LEU A 30 5.38 -4.03 -14.48
N GLY A 31 5.16 -2.83 -15.02
CA GLY A 31 4.47 -2.67 -16.29
C GLY A 31 2.95 -2.79 -16.23
N TYR A 32 2.33 -2.67 -15.07
CA TYR A 32 0.88 -2.64 -14.97
C TYR A 32 0.31 -1.38 -15.59
N THR A 33 -0.92 -1.45 -16.05
CA THR A 33 -1.65 -0.30 -16.59
C THR A 33 -2.90 -0.06 -15.75
N GLU A 34 -3.46 1.15 -15.85
CA GLU A 34 -4.68 1.51 -15.12
C GLU A 34 -5.87 0.64 -15.48
N THR A 35 -5.85 0.05 -16.67
CA THR A 35 -6.92 -0.80 -17.16
C THR A 35 -6.69 -2.29 -16.93
N ASP A 36 -5.60 -2.65 -16.23
CA ASP A 36 -5.26 -4.03 -15.95
C ASP A 36 -6.22 -4.58 -14.90
N ASP A 37 -6.97 -5.62 -15.23
CA ASP A 37 -7.97 -6.21 -14.34
C ASP A 37 -7.33 -6.81 -13.08
N LYS A 38 -6.08 -7.22 -13.17
CA LYS A 38 -5.38 -7.83 -12.04
C LYS A 38 -4.68 -6.82 -11.14
N TYR A 39 -4.68 -5.55 -11.53
CA TYR A 39 -3.95 -4.54 -10.78
C TYR A 39 -4.36 -4.48 -9.30
N VAL A 40 -5.66 -4.35 -9.05
CA VAL A 40 -6.18 -4.23 -7.67
C VAL A 40 -5.88 -5.49 -6.86
N GLU A 41 -6.12 -6.66 -7.46
CA GLU A 41 -5.87 -7.93 -6.79
C GLU A 41 -4.39 -8.10 -6.44
N ASP A 42 -3.51 -7.85 -7.40
CA ASP A 42 -2.07 -7.98 -7.19
C ASP A 42 -1.56 -6.92 -6.21
N ALA A 43 -2.09 -5.70 -6.25
CA ALA A 43 -1.73 -4.65 -5.31
C ALA A 43 -2.04 -5.06 -3.88
N ASP A 44 -3.21 -5.66 -3.64
CA ASP A 44 -3.58 -6.13 -2.31
C ASP A 44 -2.63 -7.23 -1.81
N LYS A 45 -2.25 -8.15 -2.69
CA LYS A 45 -1.29 -9.19 -2.34
C LYS A 45 0.07 -8.62 -1.99
N LEU A 46 0.54 -7.65 -2.78
CA LEU A 46 1.83 -7.02 -2.54
C LEU A 46 1.84 -6.18 -1.27
N ILE A 47 0.76 -5.46 -0.99
CA ILE A 47 0.64 -4.67 0.25
C ILE A 47 0.73 -5.59 1.47
N THR A 48 0.08 -6.74 1.43
CA THR A 48 0.16 -7.73 2.51
C THR A 48 1.59 -8.20 2.73
N LYS A 49 2.31 -8.49 1.67
CA LYS A 49 3.71 -8.91 1.74
C LYS A 49 4.61 -7.80 2.29
N ILE A 50 4.36 -6.56 1.90
CA ILE A 50 5.12 -5.41 2.40
C ILE A 50 4.91 -5.25 3.90
N ILE A 51 3.67 -5.28 4.35
CA ILE A 51 3.35 -5.16 5.77
C ILE A 51 4.02 -6.28 6.56
N ASN A 52 3.95 -7.51 6.09
CA ASN A 52 4.60 -8.65 6.74
C ASN A 52 6.11 -8.49 6.81
N THR A 53 6.71 -7.88 5.80
CA THR A 53 8.15 -7.60 5.79
C THR A 53 8.53 -6.54 6.83
N LEU A 54 7.71 -5.50 6.95
CA LEU A 54 7.98 -4.40 7.87
C LEU A 54 7.88 -4.78 9.34
N ILE A 55 6.98 -5.70 9.67
CA ILE A 55 6.76 -6.09 11.08
C ILE A 55 7.63 -7.25 11.56
N LYS A 56 8.49 -7.75 10.73
CA LYS A 56 9.43 -8.83 11.13
C LYS A 56 10.67 -8.28 11.78
#